data_9a266ad3dc4f9efd9c2955155960a405
#
_entry.id   9a266ad3dc4f9efd9c2955155960a405
#
_cell.length_a   1.000
_cell.length_b   1.000
_cell.length_c   1.000
_cell.angle_alpha   90.00
_cell.angle_beta   90.00
_cell.angle_gamma   90.00
#
_symmetry.space_group_name_H-M   'P 1'
#
loop_
_entity.id
_entity.type
_entity.pdbx_description
1 polymer ?
#
loop_
_entity_poly.entity_id
_entity_poly.type
_entity_poly.pdbx_seq_one_letter_code
_entity_poly.pdbx_strand_id
1 'polypeptide(L)'
;MKKITAIALLSIALISCKKETKTVTKVDPKTGKTVTIEVPVEEKDAAKVENPAIKDSLGVYKTTFKLEKGKTYPFVTYQRDNQTLSNGKQSMTGTNESTDEMSFTVDNIDAKGNYEISMMLMGKKLSSSSQGKTQSIDTKGAAPADQNQKFMWAVQKAQTGNKLNIKMDKNGKILSITGFDAVYKKINTAVTPIIKDAAQIKAFMNDFKMGFNEKLLKEEFSKNINVLPTKGAKIGESWKEITNVTPDGKVKLTTTYSLKSIENGIAEIAIKGGIPKKSESNNQNGVAHSISLDGSQNGTIRIDANTGWILGSKLNMITTQKETFSDGKQSQVLSKKTNSLVSINPSYKF
;
A
#
# COMPACT_ATOMS: atom_id res chain seq x y z
N MET A 1 48.18 33.46 -39.48
CA MET A 1 48.58 34.56 -38.58
C MET A 1 48.06 34.20 -37.19
N LYS A 2 48.99 34.04 -36.27
CA LYS A 2 48.79 33.59 -34.87
C LYS A 2 48.29 34.77 -34.05
N LYS A 3 47.34 34.50 -33.15
CA LYS A 3 47.13 35.35 -31.96
C LYS A 3 47.05 34.47 -30.72
N ILE A 4 48.06 34.63 -29.91
CA ILE A 4 48.23 34.10 -28.56
C ILE A 4 47.49 35.06 -27.63
N THR A 5 46.63 34.54 -26.78
CA THR A 5 46.04 35.32 -25.68
C THR A 5 46.46 34.67 -24.37
N ALA A 6 47.16 35.40 -23.54
CA ALA A 6 47.65 35.03 -22.23
C ALA A 6 46.51 34.97 -21.24
N ILE A 7 46.47 33.92 -20.39
CA ILE A 7 45.59 33.79 -19.26
C ILE A 7 46.41 34.02 -17.99
N ALA A 8 46.00 35.02 -17.22
CA ALA A 8 46.56 35.36 -15.93
C ALA A 8 46.20 34.31 -14.88
N LEU A 9 47.19 33.83 -14.14
CA LEU A 9 47.02 32.97 -12.94
C LEU A 9 46.52 33.83 -11.79
N LEU A 10 45.37 33.44 -11.26
CA LEU A 10 44.89 33.93 -9.96
C LEU A 10 45.04 32.78 -8.95
N SER A 11 45.97 32.90 -8.04
CA SER A 11 46.25 31.95 -6.96
C SER A 11 45.19 32.14 -5.85
N ILE A 12 44.28 31.21 -5.68
CA ILE A 12 43.41 31.13 -4.51
C ILE A 12 43.89 29.96 -3.66
N ALA A 13 44.35 30.26 -2.46
CA ALA A 13 44.70 29.28 -1.45
C ALA A 13 43.43 28.51 -1.01
N LEU A 14 43.36 27.25 -1.36
CA LEU A 14 42.30 26.35 -0.90
C LEU A 14 42.76 25.66 0.37
N ILE A 15 42.01 25.89 1.44
CA ILE A 15 42.05 25.10 2.69
C ILE A 15 41.57 23.71 2.36
N SER A 16 42.48 22.73 2.47
CA SER A 16 42.25 21.32 2.14
C SER A 16 41.40 20.67 3.23
N CYS A 17 40.07 20.50 2.99
CA CYS A 17 39.32 19.39 3.57
C CYS A 17 39.54 18.19 2.66
N LYS A 18 40.18 17.12 3.15
CA LYS A 18 40.28 15.83 2.45
C LYS A 18 38.88 15.23 2.32
N LYS A 19 38.31 15.30 1.12
CA LYS A 19 37.15 14.46 0.76
C LYS A 19 37.68 13.10 0.32
N GLU A 20 37.14 12.03 0.90
CA GLU A 20 37.42 10.68 0.45
C GLU A 20 36.89 10.52 -0.98
N THR A 21 37.72 10.03 -1.87
CA THR A 21 37.38 9.73 -3.26
C THR A 21 37.29 8.22 -3.46
N LYS A 22 36.30 7.76 -4.17
CA LYS A 22 36.13 6.36 -4.56
C LYS A 22 36.59 6.21 -6.01
N THR A 23 37.49 5.26 -6.26
CA THR A 23 38.00 4.94 -7.57
C THR A 23 37.01 4.08 -8.34
N VAL A 24 36.48 4.55 -9.47
CA VAL A 24 35.58 3.80 -10.34
C VAL A 24 36.26 3.57 -11.69
N THR A 25 36.35 2.30 -12.07
CA THR A 25 36.94 1.90 -13.35
C THR A 25 35.85 1.75 -14.41
N LYS A 26 35.91 2.51 -15.50
CA LYS A 26 35.01 2.40 -16.67
C LYS A 26 35.79 2.08 -17.91
N VAL A 27 35.23 1.26 -18.78
CA VAL A 27 35.73 1.01 -20.11
C VAL A 27 35.16 2.06 -21.08
N ASP A 28 35.99 2.81 -21.75
CA ASP A 28 35.55 3.77 -22.75
C ASP A 28 34.97 3.03 -23.98
N PRO A 29 33.68 3.24 -24.29
CA PRO A 29 33.00 2.49 -25.35
C PRO A 29 33.55 2.83 -26.78
N LYS A 30 34.31 3.90 -26.94
CA LYS A 30 34.90 4.28 -28.22
C LYS A 30 36.33 3.75 -28.44
N THR A 31 37.07 3.56 -27.38
CA THR A 31 38.49 3.18 -27.47
C THR A 31 38.79 1.80 -26.85
N GLY A 32 37.87 1.20 -26.14
CA GLY A 32 38.05 -0.09 -25.44
C GLY A 32 39.08 -0.03 -24.29
N LYS A 33 39.62 1.15 -23.96
CA LYS A 33 40.61 1.31 -22.90
C LYS A 33 39.94 1.53 -21.55
N THR A 34 40.48 0.92 -20.54
CA THR A 34 40.06 1.10 -19.16
C THR A 34 40.55 2.43 -18.62
N VAL A 35 39.63 3.31 -18.24
CA VAL A 35 39.94 4.61 -17.62
C VAL A 35 39.52 4.57 -16.18
N THR A 36 40.42 4.85 -15.26
CA THR A 36 40.16 4.97 -13.83
C THR A 36 39.85 6.42 -13.49
N ILE A 37 38.68 6.67 -12.98
CA ILE A 37 38.20 8.02 -12.60
C ILE A 37 38.01 8.05 -11.09
N GLU A 38 38.61 9.00 -10.42
CA GLU A 38 38.29 9.31 -9.04
C GLU A 38 36.99 10.13 -9.01
N VAL A 39 35.95 9.55 -8.41
CA VAL A 39 34.65 10.21 -8.20
C VAL A 39 34.59 10.60 -6.73
N PRO A 40 34.21 11.84 -6.40
CA PRO A 40 33.94 12.19 -5.00
C PRO A 40 32.87 11.23 -4.48
N VAL A 41 33.10 10.61 -3.33
CA VAL A 41 32.04 9.93 -2.61
C VAL A 41 31.07 11.04 -2.18
N GLU A 42 29.95 11.16 -2.86
CA GLU A 42 28.80 11.85 -2.26
C GLU A 42 28.37 10.98 -1.07
N GLU A 43 28.99 11.18 0.06
CA GLU A 43 28.32 10.91 1.30
C GLU A 43 27.05 11.79 1.28
N LYS A 44 25.91 11.17 0.99
CA LYS A 44 24.67 11.66 1.55
C LYS A 44 24.86 11.50 3.05
N ASP A 45 25.40 12.53 3.68
CA ASP A 45 25.24 12.77 5.09
C ASP A 45 23.72 12.75 5.35
N ALA A 46 23.20 11.57 5.65
CA ALA A 46 21.93 11.49 6.35
C ALA A 46 22.21 12.20 7.68
N ALA A 47 21.90 13.49 7.74
CA ALA A 47 22.03 14.31 8.93
C ALA A 47 21.42 13.47 10.06
N LYS A 48 22.24 13.10 11.05
CA LYS A 48 21.83 12.26 12.16
C LYS A 48 20.76 13.07 12.89
N VAL A 49 19.49 12.74 12.64
CA VAL A 49 18.38 13.45 13.27
C VAL A 49 18.51 13.18 14.76
N GLU A 50 18.76 14.21 15.56
CA GLU A 50 19.01 14.10 16.99
C GLU A 50 17.89 13.38 17.76
N ASN A 51 16.71 13.25 17.16
CA ASN A 51 15.54 12.69 17.83
C ASN A 51 14.60 12.01 16.80
N PRO A 52 14.93 10.83 16.25
CA PRO A 52 14.10 10.15 15.28
C PRO A 52 12.76 9.70 15.86
N ALA A 53 11.78 9.41 14.99
CA ALA A 53 10.48 8.86 15.38
C ALA A 53 10.60 7.40 15.86
N ILE A 54 11.46 6.61 15.21
CA ILE A 54 11.78 5.25 15.66
C ILE A 54 13.01 5.32 16.55
N LYS A 55 12.79 5.18 17.86
CA LYS A 55 13.83 5.32 18.88
C LYS A 55 14.25 3.99 19.45
N ASP A 56 15.56 3.87 19.68
CA ASP A 56 16.15 2.83 20.49
C ASP A 56 16.01 3.17 21.99
N SER A 57 15.58 2.19 22.74
CA SER A 57 15.70 2.17 24.20
C SER A 57 16.17 0.78 24.60
N LEU A 58 17.47 0.65 24.92
CA LEU A 58 18.09 -0.62 25.29
C LEU A 58 17.92 -1.73 24.21
N GLY A 59 18.09 -1.37 22.94
CA GLY A 59 17.92 -2.25 21.80
C GLY A 59 16.48 -2.55 21.42
N VAL A 60 15.48 -1.88 22.04
CA VAL A 60 14.05 -1.99 21.69
C VAL A 60 13.62 -0.73 20.96
N TYR A 61 13.15 -0.90 19.73
CA TYR A 61 12.71 0.17 18.85
C TYR A 61 11.19 0.36 18.91
N LYS A 62 10.76 1.59 19.18
CA LYS A 62 9.33 2.00 19.22
C LYS A 62 9.09 3.18 18.31
N THR A 63 7.89 3.25 17.71
CA THR A 63 7.48 4.41 16.93
C THR A 63 6.82 5.45 17.82
N THR A 64 7.30 6.69 17.72
CA THR A 64 6.59 7.89 18.15
C THR A 64 6.63 8.85 16.97
N PHE A 65 5.50 9.04 16.30
CA PHE A 65 5.43 9.83 15.06
C PHE A 65 5.98 11.25 15.28
N LYS A 66 6.65 11.76 14.23
CA LYS A 66 7.21 13.11 14.17
C LYS A 66 6.87 13.75 12.83
N LEU A 67 5.58 13.90 12.62
CA LEU A 67 5.08 14.54 11.41
C LEU A 67 5.21 16.07 11.59
N GLU A 68 5.43 16.76 10.47
CA GLU A 68 5.65 18.21 10.45
C GLU A 68 4.35 18.93 10.07
N LYS A 69 3.98 19.96 10.84
CA LYS A 69 2.82 20.81 10.50
C LYS A 69 2.98 21.46 9.13
N GLY A 70 1.93 21.42 8.33
CA GLY A 70 1.89 21.93 6.96
C GLY A 70 2.45 20.96 5.91
N LYS A 71 3.09 19.85 6.32
CA LYS A 71 3.64 18.87 5.39
C LYS A 71 2.60 17.89 4.91
N THR A 72 2.66 17.56 3.63
CA THR A 72 1.82 16.55 2.99
C THR A 72 2.62 15.27 2.76
N TYR A 73 2.05 14.15 3.19
CA TYR A 73 2.61 12.82 3.06
C TYR A 73 1.79 12.04 2.02
N PRO A 74 2.41 11.56 0.94
CA PRO A 74 1.73 10.75 -0.07
C PRO A 74 1.43 9.35 0.47
N PHE A 75 0.30 8.80 0.03
CA PHE A 75 -0.09 7.43 0.34
C PHE A 75 -0.85 6.86 -0.85
N VAL A 76 -0.13 6.17 -1.72
CA VAL A 76 -0.70 5.53 -2.91
C VAL A 76 -0.81 4.05 -2.64
N THR A 77 -2.01 3.48 -2.71
CA THR A 77 -2.19 2.04 -2.68
C THR A 77 -2.30 1.50 -4.10
N TYR A 78 -1.68 0.38 -4.35
CA TYR A 78 -1.80 -0.38 -5.59
C TYR A 78 -2.05 -1.83 -5.26
N GLN A 79 -3.08 -2.41 -5.89
CA GLN A 79 -3.35 -3.84 -5.82
C GLN A 79 -3.51 -4.39 -7.23
N ARG A 80 -2.95 -5.58 -7.45
CA ARG A 80 -3.14 -6.38 -8.66
C ARG A 80 -3.41 -7.81 -8.29
N ASP A 81 -4.55 -8.33 -8.75
CA ASP A 81 -4.97 -9.71 -8.56
C ASP A 81 -5.02 -10.43 -9.89
N ASN A 82 -4.13 -11.40 -10.08
CA ASN A 82 -4.20 -12.33 -11.21
C ASN A 82 -4.95 -13.58 -10.75
N GLN A 83 -6.12 -13.83 -11.32
CA GLN A 83 -6.99 -14.93 -10.96
C GLN A 83 -7.02 -15.99 -12.07
N THR A 84 -6.95 -17.25 -11.66
CA THR A 84 -7.18 -18.40 -12.54
C THR A 84 -8.32 -19.21 -11.94
N LEU A 85 -9.39 -19.36 -12.72
CA LEU A 85 -10.54 -20.22 -12.42
C LEU A 85 -10.46 -21.46 -13.30
N SER A 86 -10.63 -22.66 -12.72
CA SER A 86 -10.60 -23.92 -13.45
C SER A 86 -11.71 -24.86 -12.99
N ASN A 87 -12.35 -25.55 -13.91
CA ASN A 87 -13.32 -26.62 -13.65
C ASN A 87 -12.76 -28.02 -13.96
N GLY A 88 -11.44 -28.15 -14.01
CA GLY A 88 -10.74 -29.38 -14.36
C GLY A 88 -10.56 -29.62 -15.85
N LYS A 89 -11.44 -29.11 -16.71
CA LYS A 89 -11.37 -29.25 -18.20
C LYS A 89 -10.99 -27.93 -18.85
N GLN A 90 -11.45 -26.84 -18.31
CA GLN A 90 -11.26 -25.48 -18.85
C GLN A 90 -10.68 -24.56 -17.76
N SER A 91 -9.93 -23.58 -18.21
CA SER A 91 -9.35 -22.57 -17.36
C SER A 91 -9.60 -21.18 -17.94
N MET A 92 -9.98 -20.25 -17.08
CA MET A 92 -10.13 -18.83 -17.39
C MET A 92 -9.18 -18.03 -16.52
N THR A 93 -8.55 -17.04 -17.14
CA THR A 93 -7.70 -16.09 -16.41
C THR A 93 -8.28 -14.68 -16.46
N GLY A 94 -8.08 -13.94 -15.40
CA GLY A 94 -8.45 -12.53 -15.32
C GLY A 94 -7.47 -11.76 -14.44
N THR A 95 -7.37 -10.47 -14.68
CA THR A 95 -6.56 -9.55 -13.87
C THR A 95 -7.44 -8.40 -13.41
N ASN A 96 -7.43 -8.11 -12.11
CA ASN A 96 -8.02 -6.91 -11.56
C ASN A 96 -6.90 -6.04 -10.98
N GLU A 97 -6.96 -4.74 -11.25
CA GLU A 97 -6.02 -3.76 -10.73
C GLU A 97 -6.78 -2.59 -10.11
N SER A 98 -6.29 -2.09 -8.99
CA SER A 98 -6.77 -0.86 -8.39
C SER A 98 -5.60 0.02 -7.93
N THR A 99 -5.78 1.32 -8.08
CA THR A 99 -4.87 2.34 -7.54
C THR A 99 -5.70 3.40 -6.86
N ASP A 100 -5.42 3.68 -5.59
CA ASP A 100 -5.98 4.81 -4.86
C ASP A 100 -4.84 5.76 -4.50
N GLU A 101 -4.93 7.00 -4.99
CA GLU A 101 -3.99 8.06 -4.66
C GLU A 101 -4.58 8.91 -3.55
N MET A 102 -3.95 8.92 -2.40
CA MET A 102 -4.35 9.69 -1.23
C MET A 102 -3.25 10.66 -0.81
N SER A 103 -3.64 11.76 -0.21
CA SER A 103 -2.73 12.70 0.45
C SER A 103 -3.13 12.89 1.90
N PHE A 104 -2.13 13.02 2.78
CA PHE A 104 -2.30 13.27 4.20
C PHE A 104 -1.54 14.54 4.54
N THR A 105 -2.25 15.61 4.85
CA THR A 105 -1.62 16.90 5.22
C THR A 105 -1.81 17.12 6.72
N VAL A 106 -0.73 17.39 7.43
CA VAL A 106 -0.78 17.73 8.86
C VAL A 106 -1.23 19.18 9.00
N ASP A 107 -2.49 19.38 9.34
CA ASP A 107 -3.07 20.72 9.50
C ASP A 107 -2.60 21.37 10.82
N ASN A 108 -2.53 20.58 11.89
CA ASN A 108 -2.17 21.07 13.22
C ASN A 108 -1.54 19.97 14.08
N ILE A 109 -0.82 20.40 15.12
CA ILE A 109 -0.28 19.56 16.20
C ILE A 109 -0.67 20.24 17.51
N ASP A 110 -1.45 19.57 18.34
CA ASP A 110 -1.89 20.12 19.63
C ASP A 110 -0.79 20.10 20.69
N ALA A 111 -1.04 20.75 21.84
CA ALA A 111 -0.08 20.83 22.95
C ALA A 111 0.28 19.44 23.55
N LYS A 112 -0.53 18.40 23.30
CA LYS A 112 -0.26 17.02 23.74
C LYS A 112 0.52 16.22 22.70
N GLY A 113 0.81 16.83 21.53
CA GLY A 113 1.47 16.20 20.40
C GLY A 113 0.54 15.33 19.54
N ASN A 114 -0.79 15.49 19.63
CA ASN A 114 -1.71 14.84 18.73
C ASN A 114 -1.79 15.61 17.42
N TYR A 115 -1.96 14.87 16.34
CA TYR A 115 -2.04 15.39 14.97
C TYR A 115 -3.49 15.58 14.55
N GLU A 116 -3.77 16.69 13.90
CA GLU A 116 -4.96 16.91 13.08
C GLU A 116 -4.52 16.83 11.61
N ILE A 117 -5.03 15.81 10.90
CA ILE A 117 -4.57 15.46 9.55
C ILE A 117 -5.77 15.51 8.60
N SER A 118 -5.61 16.24 7.50
CA SER A 118 -6.53 16.17 6.36
C SER A 118 -6.14 15.00 5.47
N MET A 119 -7.07 14.06 5.29
CA MET A 119 -6.96 13.02 4.28
C MET A 119 -7.82 13.37 3.07
N MET A 120 -7.28 13.24 1.87
CA MET A 120 -8.01 13.48 0.62
C MET A 120 -7.69 12.37 -0.39
N LEU A 121 -8.73 11.75 -0.97
CA LEU A 121 -8.58 10.88 -2.13
C LEU A 121 -8.38 11.76 -3.37
N MET A 122 -7.20 11.71 -3.97
CA MET A 122 -6.80 12.54 -5.12
C MET A 122 -7.18 11.91 -6.46
N GLY A 123 -7.23 10.59 -6.51
CA GLY A 123 -7.60 9.84 -7.69
C GLY A 123 -7.76 8.36 -7.40
N LYS A 124 -8.59 7.72 -8.23
CA LYS A 124 -8.78 6.26 -8.21
C LYS A 124 -8.79 5.72 -9.62
N LYS A 125 -8.06 4.63 -9.82
CA LYS A 125 -8.05 3.89 -11.07
C LYS A 125 -8.40 2.43 -10.81
N LEU A 126 -9.32 1.89 -11.58
CA LEU A 126 -9.72 0.49 -11.56
C LEU A 126 -9.57 -0.08 -12.96
N SER A 127 -9.08 -1.31 -13.06
CA SER A 127 -9.01 -2.04 -14.32
C SER A 127 -9.35 -3.50 -14.09
N SER A 128 -10.13 -4.08 -14.99
CA SER A 128 -10.45 -5.51 -15.00
C SER A 128 -10.25 -6.03 -16.42
N SER A 129 -9.46 -7.09 -16.55
CA SER A 129 -9.17 -7.74 -17.83
C SER A 129 -9.48 -9.23 -17.74
N SER A 130 -10.26 -9.73 -18.68
CA SER A 130 -10.59 -11.15 -18.80
C SER A 130 -10.87 -11.50 -20.26
N GLN A 131 -10.39 -12.63 -20.73
CA GLN A 131 -10.60 -13.13 -22.10
C GLN A 131 -10.29 -12.10 -23.20
N GLY A 132 -9.20 -11.35 -23.03
CA GLY A 132 -8.78 -10.32 -24.01
C GLY A 132 -9.58 -9.02 -23.97
N LYS A 133 -10.61 -8.91 -23.12
CA LYS A 133 -11.38 -7.68 -22.93
C LYS A 133 -10.92 -6.97 -21.67
N THR A 134 -10.66 -5.66 -21.79
CA THR A 134 -10.28 -4.81 -20.65
C THR A 134 -11.31 -3.71 -20.47
N GLN A 135 -11.75 -3.53 -19.24
CA GLN A 135 -12.56 -2.40 -18.78
C GLN A 135 -11.77 -1.60 -17.77
N SER A 136 -11.84 -0.28 -17.84
CA SER A 136 -11.12 0.58 -16.89
C SER A 136 -11.92 1.82 -16.55
N ILE A 137 -11.73 2.28 -15.32
CA ILE A 137 -12.26 3.51 -14.77
C ILE A 137 -11.08 4.31 -14.23
N ASP A 138 -10.97 5.56 -14.64
CA ASP A 138 -10.01 6.52 -14.10
C ASP A 138 -10.76 7.81 -13.69
N THR A 139 -10.75 8.14 -12.41
CA THR A 139 -11.45 9.33 -11.92
C THR A 139 -10.81 10.64 -12.36
N LYS A 140 -9.57 10.61 -12.88
CA LYS A 140 -8.91 11.78 -13.49
C LYS A 140 -9.26 11.93 -14.97
N GLY A 141 -9.77 10.87 -15.60
CA GLY A 141 -10.21 10.86 -16.99
C GLY A 141 -11.67 11.24 -17.18
N ALA A 142 -12.11 11.20 -18.44
CA ALA A 142 -13.50 11.39 -18.83
C ALA A 142 -14.39 10.23 -18.36
N ALA A 143 -15.69 10.50 -18.21
CA ALA A 143 -16.66 9.46 -17.90
C ALA A 143 -16.72 8.42 -19.02
N PRO A 144 -16.77 7.12 -18.71
CA PRO A 144 -16.95 6.06 -19.71
C PRO A 144 -18.29 6.19 -20.47
N ALA A 145 -18.32 5.69 -21.69
CA ALA A 145 -19.55 5.64 -22.49
C ALA A 145 -20.51 4.54 -22.02
N ASP A 146 -19.99 3.41 -21.55
CA ASP A 146 -20.80 2.31 -21.00
C ASP A 146 -21.50 2.74 -19.72
N GLN A 147 -22.81 2.45 -19.61
CA GLN A 147 -23.65 2.93 -18.50
C GLN A 147 -23.24 2.36 -17.13
N ASN A 148 -22.84 1.07 -17.08
CA ASN A 148 -22.43 0.47 -15.82
C ASN A 148 -21.08 1.04 -15.34
N GLN A 149 -20.13 1.20 -16.27
CA GLN A 149 -18.86 1.84 -15.98
C GLN A 149 -19.04 3.32 -15.62
N LYS A 150 -19.98 4.03 -16.29
CA LYS A 150 -20.31 5.42 -15.97
C LYS A 150 -20.86 5.57 -14.55
N PHE A 151 -21.73 4.65 -14.13
CA PHE A 151 -22.23 4.62 -12.74
C PHE A 151 -21.07 4.42 -11.75
N MET A 152 -20.24 3.41 -11.97
CA MET A 152 -19.08 3.13 -11.13
C MET A 152 -18.11 4.33 -11.11
N TRP A 153 -17.86 4.92 -12.28
CA TRP A 153 -17.02 6.11 -12.38
C TRP A 153 -17.59 7.28 -11.58
N ALA A 154 -18.91 7.55 -11.69
CA ALA A 154 -19.58 8.65 -10.98
C ALA A 154 -19.45 8.49 -9.46
N VAL A 155 -19.64 7.27 -8.92
CA VAL A 155 -19.46 6.95 -7.51
C VAL A 155 -18.02 7.20 -7.07
N GLN A 156 -17.03 6.68 -7.81
CA GLN A 156 -15.61 6.84 -7.48
C GLN A 156 -15.16 8.30 -7.63
N LYS A 157 -15.63 9.01 -8.67
CA LYS A 157 -15.35 10.43 -8.89
C LYS A 157 -15.91 11.30 -7.78
N ALA A 158 -17.11 11.01 -7.29
CA ALA A 158 -17.73 11.75 -6.19
C ALA A 158 -16.97 11.61 -4.86
N GLN A 159 -16.18 10.53 -4.68
CA GLN A 159 -15.30 10.36 -3.52
C GLN A 159 -14.05 11.23 -3.60
N THR A 160 -13.57 11.58 -4.81
CA THR A 160 -12.35 12.37 -4.98
C THR A 160 -12.53 13.82 -4.55
N GLY A 161 -11.45 14.44 -4.05
CA GLY A 161 -11.43 15.83 -3.62
C GLY A 161 -12.23 16.13 -2.34
N ASN A 162 -12.73 15.10 -1.64
CA ASN A 162 -13.35 15.28 -0.33
C ASN A 162 -12.30 15.18 0.77
N LYS A 163 -12.40 16.09 1.73
CA LYS A 163 -11.55 16.11 2.91
C LYS A 163 -12.20 15.32 4.03
N LEU A 164 -11.50 14.31 4.56
CA LEU A 164 -11.76 13.70 5.85
C LEU A 164 -10.75 14.23 6.87
N ASN A 165 -11.20 14.49 8.08
CA ASN A 165 -10.34 14.99 9.15
C ASN A 165 -10.03 13.84 10.11
N ILE A 166 -8.74 13.53 10.27
CA ILE A 166 -8.22 12.48 11.14
C ILE A 166 -7.58 13.13 12.36
N LYS A 167 -7.95 12.68 13.55
CA LYS A 167 -7.19 12.93 14.79
C LYS A 167 -6.38 11.69 15.12
N MET A 168 -5.07 11.85 15.26
CA MET A 168 -4.13 10.78 15.57
C MET A 168 -3.24 11.18 16.73
N ASP A 169 -3.01 10.31 17.70
CA ASP A 169 -2.03 10.57 18.74
C ASP A 169 -0.59 10.38 18.25
N LYS A 170 0.38 10.83 19.04
CA LYS A 170 1.81 10.71 18.71
C LYS A 170 2.32 9.29 18.52
N ASN A 171 1.57 8.28 19.00
CA ASN A 171 1.93 6.87 18.83
C ASN A 171 1.21 6.23 17.61
N GLY A 172 0.47 7.04 16.81
CA GLY A 172 -0.21 6.59 15.61
C GLY A 172 -1.61 6.02 15.85
N LYS A 173 -2.15 6.07 17.06
CA LYS A 173 -3.52 5.65 17.34
C LYS A 173 -4.50 6.65 16.73
N ILE A 174 -5.36 6.19 15.85
CA ILE A 174 -6.43 7.01 15.28
C ILE A 174 -7.53 7.22 16.31
N LEU A 175 -7.70 8.46 16.75
CA LEU A 175 -8.69 8.85 17.76
C LEU A 175 -10.08 9.02 17.13
N SER A 176 -10.15 9.75 16.00
CA SER A 176 -11.39 9.96 15.24
C SER A 176 -11.13 10.21 13.77
N ILE A 177 -12.12 9.91 12.94
CA ILE A 177 -12.17 10.34 11.53
C ILE A 177 -13.56 10.94 11.31
N THR A 178 -13.61 12.16 10.77
CA THR A 178 -14.85 12.90 10.51
C THR A 178 -14.89 13.46 9.09
N GLY A 179 -16.05 13.98 8.65
CA GLY A 179 -16.22 14.55 7.31
C GLY A 179 -16.98 13.65 6.33
N PHE A 180 -17.51 12.52 6.78
CA PHE A 180 -18.23 11.55 5.93
C PHE A 180 -19.50 12.11 5.31
N ASP A 181 -20.23 12.98 5.98
CA ASP A 181 -21.50 13.53 5.47
C ASP A 181 -21.32 14.30 4.16
N ALA A 182 -20.21 15.03 4.00
CA ALA A 182 -19.88 15.71 2.77
C ALA A 182 -19.66 14.72 1.61
N VAL A 183 -19.00 13.59 1.88
CA VAL A 183 -18.78 12.51 0.91
C VAL A 183 -20.13 11.88 0.54
N TYR A 184 -20.95 11.52 1.53
CA TYR A 184 -22.25 10.90 1.31
C TYR A 184 -23.17 11.80 0.47
N LYS A 185 -23.19 13.11 0.76
CA LYS A 185 -23.97 14.09 -0.01
C LYS A 185 -23.53 14.13 -1.47
N LYS A 186 -22.22 14.19 -1.74
CA LYS A 186 -21.70 14.21 -3.11
C LYS A 186 -22.02 12.91 -3.87
N ILE A 187 -21.90 11.76 -3.21
CA ILE A 187 -22.25 10.48 -3.84
C ILE A 187 -23.74 10.41 -4.14
N ASN A 188 -24.59 10.77 -3.19
CA ASN A 188 -26.03 10.82 -3.41
C ASN A 188 -26.38 11.72 -4.62
N THR A 189 -25.78 12.91 -4.70
CA THR A 189 -25.96 13.82 -5.84
C THR A 189 -25.48 13.20 -7.16
N ALA A 190 -24.37 12.45 -7.14
CA ALA A 190 -23.81 11.84 -8.35
C ALA A 190 -24.65 10.65 -8.86
N VAL A 191 -25.27 9.87 -7.97
CA VAL A 191 -26.04 8.68 -8.36
C VAL A 191 -27.51 9.00 -8.69
N THR A 192 -28.10 10.05 -8.13
CA THR A 192 -29.51 10.45 -8.34
C THR A 192 -29.89 10.59 -9.82
N PRO A 193 -29.10 11.19 -10.72
CA PRO A 193 -29.46 11.28 -12.14
C PRO A 193 -29.37 9.93 -12.88
N ILE A 194 -28.70 8.94 -12.31
CA ILE A 194 -28.46 7.62 -12.92
C ILE A 194 -29.49 6.61 -12.43
N ILE A 195 -29.75 6.59 -11.12
CA ILE A 195 -30.77 5.73 -10.50
C ILE A 195 -32.06 6.54 -10.37
N LYS A 196 -33.10 6.13 -11.07
CA LYS A 196 -34.40 6.87 -11.07
C LYS A 196 -35.29 6.51 -9.89
N ASP A 197 -35.11 5.35 -9.30
CA ASP A 197 -35.92 4.85 -8.20
C ASP A 197 -35.37 5.32 -6.84
N ALA A 198 -36.16 6.05 -6.08
CA ALA A 198 -35.75 6.57 -4.77
C ALA A 198 -35.46 5.48 -3.73
N ALA A 199 -36.16 4.33 -3.78
CA ALA A 199 -35.90 3.22 -2.87
C ALA A 199 -34.55 2.56 -3.17
N GLN A 200 -34.20 2.43 -4.45
CA GLN A 200 -32.89 1.92 -4.87
C GLN A 200 -31.76 2.88 -4.48
N ILE A 201 -31.95 4.21 -4.62
CA ILE A 201 -30.96 5.19 -4.15
C ILE A 201 -30.76 5.02 -2.63
N LYS A 202 -31.85 4.93 -1.87
CA LYS A 202 -31.77 4.75 -0.41
C LYS A 202 -31.02 3.47 -0.03
N ALA A 203 -31.33 2.35 -0.69
CA ALA A 203 -30.64 1.07 -0.46
C ALA A 203 -29.15 1.19 -0.77
N PHE A 204 -28.80 1.69 -1.96
CA PHE A 204 -27.41 1.92 -2.35
C PHE A 204 -26.65 2.82 -1.34
N MET A 205 -27.25 3.91 -0.90
CA MET A 205 -26.61 4.82 0.06
C MET A 205 -26.41 4.17 1.45
N ASN A 206 -27.32 3.30 1.86
CA ASN A 206 -27.14 2.52 3.11
C ASN A 206 -25.97 1.55 2.99
N ASP A 207 -25.90 0.78 1.89
CA ASP A 207 -24.79 -0.14 1.63
C ASP A 207 -23.45 0.59 1.52
N PHE A 208 -23.45 1.73 0.84
CA PHE A 208 -22.27 2.58 0.73
C PHE A 208 -21.78 3.05 2.12
N LYS A 209 -22.68 3.54 2.98
CA LYS A 209 -22.34 3.98 4.35
C LYS A 209 -21.86 2.81 5.21
N MET A 210 -22.39 1.61 5.03
CA MET A 210 -21.89 0.42 5.74
C MET A 210 -20.47 0.06 5.29
N GLY A 211 -20.14 0.23 4.01
CA GLY A 211 -18.81 -0.07 3.45
C GLY A 211 -17.77 1.07 3.58
N PHE A 212 -18.21 2.31 3.85
CA PHE A 212 -17.34 3.48 3.94
C PHE A 212 -17.74 4.34 5.13
N ASN A 213 -17.08 4.10 6.27
CA ASN A 213 -17.40 4.77 7.55
C ASN A 213 -16.16 4.87 8.44
N GLU A 214 -16.31 5.59 9.55
CA GLU A 214 -15.24 5.84 10.52
C GLU A 214 -14.60 4.54 11.03
N LYS A 215 -15.40 3.54 11.41
CA LYS A 215 -14.90 2.29 11.99
C LYS A 215 -13.97 1.55 11.02
N LEU A 216 -14.42 1.34 9.78
CA LEU A 216 -13.65 0.62 8.77
C LEU A 216 -12.37 1.36 8.40
N LEU A 217 -12.44 2.68 8.21
CA LEU A 217 -11.24 3.47 7.90
C LEU A 217 -10.25 3.51 9.06
N LYS A 218 -10.72 3.58 10.31
CA LYS A 218 -9.82 3.46 11.48
C LYS A 218 -9.09 2.13 11.50
N GLU A 219 -9.80 1.02 11.26
CA GLU A 219 -9.20 -0.31 11.22
C GLU A 219 -8.16 -0.43 10.11
N GLU A 220 -8.49 0.07 8.91
CA GLU A 220 -7.61 0.03 7.74
C GLU A 220 -6.35 0.88 7.95
N PHE A 221 -6.49 2.13 8.35
CA PHE A 221 -5.34 3.01 8.58
C PHE A 221 -4.46 2.53 9.72
N SER A 222 -5.04 2.07 10.83
CA SER A 222 -4.26 1.57 11.96
C SER A 222 -3.35 0.42 11.56
N LYS A 223 -3.81 -0.48 10.68
CA LYS A 223 -2.99 -1.60 10.18
C LYS A 223 -1.86 -1.14 9.27
N ASN A 224 -2.10 -0.10 8.47
CA ASN A 224 -1.12 0.35 7.48
C ASN A 224 -0.04 1.27 8.04
N ILE A 225 -0.32 2.04 9.10
CA ILE A 225 0.64 3.00 9.67
C ILE A 225 1.30 2.50 10.97
N ASN A 226 0.65 1.66 11.77
CA ASN A 226 1.19 1.14 13.03
C ASN A 226 1.81 -0.25 12.86
N VAL A 227 2.87 -0.34 12.09
CA VAL A 227 3.50 -1.63 11.79
C VAL A 227 4.33 -2.16 12.95
N LEU A 228 5.11 -1.31 13.65
CA LEU A 228 5.85 -1.73 14.83
C LEU A 228 4.90 -1.94 16.03
N PRO A 229 5.08 -3.00 16.81
CA PRO A 229 4.22 -3.25 17.96
C PRO A 229 4.39 -2.16 19.02
N THR A 230 3.32 -1.86 19.77
CA THR A 230 3.32 -0.83 20.81
C THR A 230 4.39 -1.07 21.90
N LYS A 231 4.68 -2.33 22.21
CA LYS A 231 5.79 -2.70 23.12
C LYS A 231 7.18 -2.41 22.54
N GLY A 232 7.26 -2.20 21.22
CA GLY A 232 8.49 -2.13 20.45
C GLY A 232 8.98 -3.51 19.99
N ALA A 233 10.07 -3.52 19.21
CA ALA A 233 10.73 -4.74 18.74
C ALA A 233 12.24 -4.52 18.70
N LYS A 234 13.02 -5.60 18.89
CA LYS A 234 14.46 -5.63 18.65
C LYS A 234 14.74 -5.97 17.19
N ILE A 235 15.91 -5.58 16.67
CA ILE A 235 16.37 -6.06 15.36
C ILE A 235 16.48 -7.60 15.42
N GLY A 236 15.89 -8.28 14.42
CA GLY A 236 15.75 -9.73 14.38
C GLY A 236 14.50 -10.28 15.10
N GLU A 237 13.85 -9.49 15.97
CA GLU A 237 12.62 -9.90 16.64
C GLU A 237 11.45 -9.99 15.65
N SER A 238 10.56 -10.96 15.91
CA SER A 238 9.34 -11.17 15.12
C SER A 238 8.10 -11.10 15.99
N TRP A 239 7.01 -10.58 15.42
CA TRP A 239 5.68 -10.58 16.05
C TRP A 239 4.64 -11.07 15.05
N LYS A 240 3.49 -11.50 15.56
CA LYS A 240 2.41 -12.07 14.76
C LYS A 240 1.14 -11.27 14.90
N GLU A 241 0.43 -11.17 13.80
CA GLU A 241 -0.94 -10.70 13.71
C GLU A 241 -1.82 -11.81 13.12
N ILE A 242 -3.02 -11.98 13.65
CA ILE A 242 -3.98 -12.98 13.17
C ILE A 242 -5.25 -12.22 12.76
N THR A 243 -5.65 -12.39 11.50
CA THR A 243 -6.84 -11.78 10.92
C THR A 243 -7.81 -12.88 10.49
N ASN A 244 -9.10 -12.74 10.82
CA ASN A 244 -10.12 -13.63 10.31
C ASN A 244 -10.32 -13.38 8.80
N VAL A 245 -10.24 -14.44 8.00
CA VAL A 245 -10.50 -14.40 6.55
C VAL A 245 -11.98 -14.61 6.26
N THR A 246 -12.64 -15.46 7.06
CA THR A 246 -14.06 -15.71 6.97
C THR A 246 -14.82 -15.05 8.13
N PRO A 247 -16.09 -14.63 7.94
CA PRO A 247 -16.89 -13.99 8.98
C PRO A 247 -17.08 -14.85 10.22
N ASP A 248 -17.13 -16.17 10.08
CA ASP A 248 -17.25 -17.13 11.19
C ASP A 248 -15.92 -17.36 11.95
N GLY A 249 -14.81 -16.73 11.49
CA GLY A 249 -13.49 -16.82 12.10
C GLY A 249 -12.81 -18.19 11.99
N LYS A 250 -13.37 -19.11 11.21
CA LYS A 250 -12.80 -20.46 11.05
C LYS A 250 -11.52 -20.47 10.22
N VAL A 251 -11.41 -19.57 9.24
CA VAL A 251 -10.22 -19.40 8.43
C VAL A 251 -9.45 -18.16 8.88
N LYS A 252 -8.19 -18.33 9.21
CA LYS A 252 -7.34 -17.27 9.75
C LYS A 252 -6.10 -17.09 8.88
N LEU A 253 -5.79 -15.84 8.56
CA LEU A 253 -4.50 -15.43 8.00
C LEU A 253 -3.58 -15.10 9.16
N THR A 254 -2.42 -15.74 9.21
CA THR A 254 -1.34 -15.39 10.14
C THR A 254 -0.29 -14.61 9.41
N THR A 255 -0.01 -13.39 9.86
CA THR A 255 1.06 -12.53 9.36
C THR A 255 2.15 -12.45 10.43
N THR A 256 3.38 -12.77 10.05
CA THR A 256 4.57 -12.62 10.89
C THR A 256 5.40 -11.48 10.32
N TYR A 257 5.63 -10.48 11.12
CA TYR A 257 6.52 -9.35 10.85
C TYR A 257 7.87 -9.60 11.54
N SER A 258 8.96 -9.10 10.96
CA SER A 258 10.31 -9.15 11.56
C SER A 258 11.03 -7.84 11.28
N LEU A 259 11.48 -7.14 12.33
CA LEU A 259 12.33 -5.96 12.18
C LEU A 259 13.72 -6.41 11.70
N LYS A 260 14.11 -6.03 10.49
CA LYS A 260 15.36 -6.48 9.86
C LYS A 260 16.53 -5.56 10.16
N SER A 261 16.33 -4.28 9.95
CA SER A 261 17.36 -3.25 10.18
C SER A 261 16.71 -1.89 10.43
N ILE A 262 17.51 -0.98 10.99
CA ILE A 262 17.25 0.47 11.02
C ILE A 262 18.56 1.13 10.63
N GLU A 263 18.67 1.49 9.36
CA GLU A 263 19.89 2.01 8.76
C GLU A 263 19.57 3.17 7.83
N ASN A 264 20.43 4.16 7.76
CA ASN A 264 20.29 5.34 6.88
C ASN A 264 18.92 6.02 7.00
N GLY A 265 18.34 6.07 8.21
CA GLY A 265 17.02 6.68 8.44
C GLY A 265 15.84 5.83 7.95
N ILE A 266 16.04 4.56 7.62
CA ILE A 266 15.02 3.64 7.13
C ILE A 266 14.93 2.42 8.07
N ALA A 267 13.73 2.14 8.57
CA ALA A 267 13.42 0.88 9.22
C ALA A 267 12.83 -0.10 8.20
N GLU A 268 13.44 -1.29 8.09
CA GLU A 268 12.99 -2.36 7.20
C GLU A 268 12.34 -3.48 8.00
N ILE A 269 11.11 -3.84 7.61
CA ILE A 269 10.31 -4.90 8.22
C ILE A 269 9.96 -5.92 7.16
N ALA A 270 10.35 -7.17 7.37
CA ALA A 270 9.94 -8.28 6.51
C ALA A 270 8.59 -8.84 6.95
N ILE A 271 7.79 -9.27 5.98
CA ILE A 271 6.50 -9.92 6.15
C ILE A 271 6.59 -11.36 5.65
N LYS A 272 6.07 -12.30 6.42
CA LYS A 272 5.85 -13.70 6.01
C LYS A 272 4.56 -14.21 6.63
N GLY A 273 3.96 -15.22 6.03
CA GLY A 273 2.79 -15.87 6.62
C GLY A 273 1.89 -16.53 5.59
N GLY A 274 0.63 -16.68 5.95
CA GLY A 274 -0.36 -17.26 5.06
C GLY A 274 -1.56 -17.85 5.81
N ILE A 275 -2.38 -18.53 5.05
CA ILE A 275 -3.55 -19.26 5.49
C ILE A 275 -3.16 -20.74 5.53
N PRO A 276 -3.08 -21.38 6.71
CA PRO A 276 -2.88 -22.82 6.79
C PRO A 276 -4.01 -23.54 6.05
N LYS A 277 -3.69 -24.62 5.34
CA LYS A 277 -4.70 -25.38 4.61
C LYS A 277 -5.86 -25.77 5.52
N LYS A 278 -7.05 -25.30 5.21
CA LYS A 278 -8.30 -25.60 5.90
C LYS A 278 -9.23 -26.29 4.92
N SER A 279 -9.88 -27.37 5.35
CA SER A 279 -10.87 -28.06 4.54
C SER A 279 -12.11 -28.32 5.38
N GLU A 280 -13.27 -28.10 4.81
CA GLU A 280 -14.58 -28.43 5.37
C GLU A 280 -15.34 -29.26 4.36
N SER A 281 -16.12 -30.22 4.85
CA SER A 281 -16.99 -31.05 4.00
C SER A 281 -18.35 -31.21 4.65
N ASN A 282 -19.38 -31.26 3.81
CA ASN A 282 -20.74 -31.59 4.21
C ASN A 282 -21.35 -32.54 3.17
N ASN A 283 -22.45 -33.17 3.52
CA ASN A 283 -23.23 -33.98 2.59
C ASN A 283 -24.67 -33.43 2.62
N GLN A 284 -25.19 -33.03 1.49
CA GLN A 284 -26.56 -32.58 1.31
C GLN A 284 -27.21 -33.35 0.19
N ASN A 285 -28.31 -34.03 0.47
CA ASN A 285 -29.12 -34.79 -0.49
C ASN A 285 -28.28 -35.81 -1.33
N GLY A 286 -27.33 -36.49 -0.69
CA GLY A 286 -26.46 -37.46 -1.36
C GLY A 286 -25.31 -36.88 -2.17
N VAL A 287 -25.15 -35.56 -2.20
CA VAL A 287 -24.01 -34.89 -2.82
C VAL A 287 -23.01 -34.47 -1.71
N ALA A 288 -21.82 -35.05 -1.74
CA ALA A 288 -20.72 -34.62 -0.91
C ALA A 288 -20.13 -33.34 -1.50
N HIS A 289 -20.08 -32.29 -0.69
CA HIS A 289 -19.46 -31.00 -1.01
C HIS A 289 -18.29 -30.76 -0.08
N SER A 290 -17.12 -30.46 -0.61
CA SER A 290 -15.95 -30.05 0.17
C SER A 290 -15.36 -28.76 -0.36
N ILE A 291 -14.96 -27.89 0.58
CA ILE A 291 -14.22 -26.65 0.28
C ILE A 291 -12.88 -26.73 1.01
N SER A 292 -11.81 -26.39 0.29
CA SER A 292 -10.49 -26.15 0.90
C SER A 292 -9.95 -24.80 0.50
N LEU A 293 -9.24 -24.16 1.44
CA LEU A 293 -8.57 -22.88 1.25
C LEU A 293 -7.18 -22.97 1.88
N ASP A 294 -6.18 -22.50 1.15
CA ASP A 294 -4.81 -22.29 1.63
C ASP A 294 -4.21 -21.04 1.00
N GLY A 295 -3.13 -20.53 1.59
CA GLY A 295 -2.43 -19.39 1.04
C GLY A 295 -1.08 -19.13 1.70
N SER A 296 -0.23 -18.39 1.00
CA SER A 296 1.04 -17.91 1.50
C SER A 296 1.21 -16.44 1.17
N GLN A 297 1.97 -15.73 2.01
CA GLN A 297 2.34 -14.33 1.75
C GLN A 297 3.79 -14.06 2.14
N ASN A 298 4.41 -13.12 1.43
CA ASN A 298 5.70 -12.55 1.76
C ASN A 298 5.79 -11.09 1.27
N GLY A 299 6.60 -10.30 1.94
CA GLY A 299 6.73 -8.90 1.59
C GLY A 299 7.74 -8.15 2.44
N THR A 300 7.80 -6.84 2.18
CA THR A 300 8.67 -5.89 2.90
C THR A 300 7.93 -4.57 3.07
N ILE A 301 8.12 -3.94 4.22
CA ILE A 301 7.69 -2.59 4.53
C ILE A 301 8.92 -1.77 4.85
N ARG A 302 9.00 -0.54 4.34
CA ARG A 302 10.01 0.46 4.72
C ARG A 302 9.35 1.69 5.30
N ILE A 303 9.86 2.11 6.43
CA ILE A 303 9.36 3.25 7.21
C ILE A 303 10.49 4.26 7.34
N ASP A 304 10.18 5.54 7.14
CA ASP A 304 11.09 6.62 7.50
C ASP A 304 11.28 6.65 9.02
N ALA A 305 12.46 6.29 9.48
CA ALA A 305 12.78 6.25 10.90
C ALA A 305 12.72 7.63 11.57
N ASN A 306 12.84 8.72 10.79
CA ASN A 306 12.81 10.08 11.30
C ASN A 306 11.40 10.58 11.60
N THR A 307 10.44 10.23 10.73
CA THR A 307 9.03 10.67 10.84
C THR A 307 8.09 9.60 11.35
N GLY A 308 8.43 8.32 11.19
CA GLY A 308 7.54 7.17 11.43
C GLY A 308 6.58 6.89 10.27
N TRP A 309 6.60 7.70 9.20
CA TRP A 309 5.71 7.52 8.06
C TRP A 309 6.18 6.39 7.14
N ILE A 310 5.23 5.69 6.52
CA ILE A 310 5.54 4.62 5.57
C ILE A 310 6.12 5.19 4.28
N LEU A 311 7.30 4.73 3.90
CA LEU A 311 7.94 5.06 2.62
C LEU A 311 7.39 4.21 1.50
N GLY A 312 7.25 2.92 1.75
CA GLY A 312 6.66 1.99 0.80
C GLY A 312 6.49 0.59 1.38
N SER A 313 5.61 -0.18 0.76
CA SER A 313 5.47 -1.61 1.03
C SER A 313 5.23 -2.40 -0.25
N LYS A 314 5.63 -3.66 -0.22
CA LYS A 314 5.34 -4.64 -1.27
C LYS A 314 5.00 -5.97 -0.63
N LEU A 315 3.79 -6.46 -0.86
CA LEU A 315 3.28 -7.73 -0.34
C LEU A 315 2.80 -8.59 -1.52
N ASN A 316 3.33 -9.78 -1.63
CA ASN A 316 2.84 -10.80 -2.54
C ASN A 316 2.07 -11.85 -1.74
N MET A 317 0.88 -12.22 -2.20
CA MET A 317 0.06 -13.25 -1.61
C MET A 317 -0.44 -14.21 -2.68
N ILE A 318 -0.41 -15.49 -2.39
CA ILE A 318 -0.98 -16.54 -3.24
C ILE A 318 -2.03 -17.25 -2.42
N THR A 319 -3.25 -17.36 -2.95
CA THR A 319 -4.32 -18.13 -2.34
C THR A 319 -4.86 -19.15 -3.33
N THR A 320 -5.22 -20.33 -2.82
CA THR A 320 -5.86 -21.40 -3.59
C THR A 320 -7.13 -21.84 -2.87
N GLN A 321 -8.26 -21.74 -3.55
CA GLN A 321 -9.54 -22.28 -3.11
C GLN A 321 -9.91 -23.45 -4.05
N LYS A 322 -10.33 -24.56 -3.47
CA LYS A 322 -10.87 -25.70 -4.23
C LYS A 322 -12.21 -26.09 -3.67
N GLU A 323 -13.18 -26.31 -4.54
CA GLU A 323 -14.48 -26.84 -4.22
C GLU A 323 -14.69 -28.15 -4.99
N THR A 324 -15.12 -29.18 -4.31
CA THR A 324 -15.38 -30.48 -4.90
C THR A 324 -16.82 -30.89 -4.60
N PHE A 325 -17.54 -31.28 -5.64
CA PHE A 325 -18.88 -31.81 -5.58
C PHE A 325 -18.83 -33.27 -6.08
N SER A 326 -19.41 -34.22 -5.33
CA SER A 326 -19.43 -35.63 -5.72
C SER A 326 -20.76 -36.29 -5.33
N ASP A 327 -21.38 -36.97 -6.25
CA ASP A 327 -22.58 -37.80 -6.05
C ASP A 327 -22.26 -39.29 -5.86
N GLY A 328 -20.98 -39.63 -5.67
CA GLY A 328 -20.47 -40.97 -5.56
C GLY A 328 -20.19 -41.66 -6.92
N LYS A 329 -20.68 -41.12 -8.01
CA LYS A 329 -20.45 -41.62 -9.38
C LYS A 329 -19.59 -40.64 -10.19
N GLN A 330 -19.84 -39.38 -10.02
CA GLN A 330 -19.12 -38.30 -10.70
C GLN A 330 -18.58 -37.30 -9.69
N SER A 331 -17.46 -36.66 -10.01
CA SER A 331 -16.88 -35.61 -9.21
C SER A 331 -16.52 -34.43 -10.10
N GLN A 332 -16.93 -33.23 -9.65
CA GLN A 332 -16.56 -31.96 -10.29
C GLN A 332 -15.67 -31.17 -9.31
N VAL A 333 -14.56 -30.68 -9.80
CA VAL A 333 -13.65 -29.84 -9.05
C VAL A 333 -13.62 -28.45 -9.66
N LEU A 334 -13.91 -27.44 -8.83
CA LEU A 334 -13.73 -26.04 -9.16
C LEU A 334 -12.50 -25.55 -8.37
N SER A 335 -11.59 -24.88 -9.04
CA SER A 335 -10.45 -24.26 -8.34
C SER A 335 -10.31 -22.80 -8.73
N LYS A 336 -9.98 -21.97 -7.74
CA LYS A 336 -9.62 -20.56 -7.89
C LYS A 336 -8.25 -20.34 -7.29
N LYS A 337 -7.29 -19.94 -8.12
CA LYS A 337 -5.97 -19.49 -7.67
C LYS A 337 -5.87 -17.98 -7.88
N THR A 338 -5.47 -17.26 -6.86
CA THR A 338 -5.24 -15.79 -6.93
C THR A 338 -3.81 -15.50 -6.54
N ASN A 339 -3.10 -14.78 -7.41
CA ASN A 339 -1.80 -14.18 -7.12
C ASN A 339 -2.02 -12.68 -6.96
N SER A 340 -1.88 -12.19 -5.74
CA SER A 340 -2.08 -10.78 -5.37
C SER A 340 -0.76 -10.08 -5.14
N LEU A 341 -0.59 -8.91 -5.71
CA LEU A 341 0.43 -7.93 -5.34
C LEU A 341 -0.28 -6.74 -4.71
N VAL A 342 0.08 -6.41 -3.47
CA VAL A 342 -0.39 -5.21 -2.78
C VAL A 342 0.82 -4.34 -2.47
N SER A 343 0.75 -3.06 -2.78
CA SER A 343 1.84 -2.11 -2.52
C SER A 343 1.31 -0.79 -1.97
N ILE A 344 2.08 -0.20 -1.07
CA ILE A 344 1.93 1.21 -0.68
C ILE A 344 3.10 1.97 -1.30
N ASN A 345 2.82 3.13 -1.90
CA ASN A 345 3.78 3.96 -2.63
C ASN A 345 4.61 3.13 -3.63
N PRO A 346 3.99 2.54 -4.67
CA PRO A 346 4.66 1.59 -5.58
C PRO A 346 5.84 2.19 -6.34
N SER A 347 5.92 3.52 -6.44
CA SER A 347 7.07 4.24 -7.04
C SER A 347 8.30 4.28 -6.14
N TYR A 348 8.18 3.94 -4.85
CA TYR A 348 9.31 3.86 -3.93
C TYR A 348 10.22 2.70 -4.34
N LYS A 349 11.52 2.99 -4.48
CA LYS A 349 12.54 1.98 -4.86
C LYS A 349 13.03 1.25 -3.61
N PHE A 350 12.83 -0.05 -3.59
CA PHE A 350 13.33 -0.95 -2.54
C PHE A 350 14.79 -1.30 -2.74
#